data_054922d1dbc44d8b712c71f2f7c23508
#
_entry.id   054922d1dbc44d8b712c71f2f7c23508
#
_cell.length_a   1.000
_cell.length_b   1.000
_cell.length_c   1.000
_cell.angle_alpha   90.00
_cell.angle_beta   90.00
_cell.angle_gamma   90.00
#
_symmetry.space_group_name_H-M   'P 1'
#
loop_
_entity.id
_entity.type
_entity.pdbx_description
1 polymer ?
#
loop_
_entity_poly.entity_id
_entity_poly.type
_entity_poly.pdbx_seq_one_letter_code
_entity_poly.pdbx_strand_id
1 'polypeptide(L)' 'MTYKELKAHIETMDEEQQNSDVTVHHTREDEFYAIPDLDYISEDGNGILDPYHPFLILDY' A
#
# COMPACT_ATOMS: atom_id res chain seq x y z
N MET A 1 -4.81 5.86 -8.17
CA MET A 1 -3.53 6.44 -7.72
C MET A 1 -2.39 5.50 -8.07
N THR A 2 -1.35 6.03 -8.70
CA THR A 2 -0.15 5.25 -9.01
C THR A 2 0.83 5.27 -7.83
N TYR A 3 1.79 4.36 -7.83
CA TYR A 3 2.86 4.39 -6.83
C TYR A 3 3.71 5.66 -6.94
N LYS A 4 3.86 6.20 -8.14
CA LYS A 4 4.57 7.46 -8.34
C LYS A 4 3.84 8.62 -7.66
N GLU A 5 2.52 8.65 -7.77
CA GLU A 5 1.71 9.65 -7.08
C GLU A 5 1.75 9.46 -5.57
N LEU A 6 1.71 8.20 -5.10
CA LEU A 6 1.83 7.89 -3.69
C LEU A 6 3.18 8.37 -3.12
N LYS A 7 4.25 8.15 -3.86
CA LYS A 7 5.59 8.62 -3.49
C LYS A 7 5.60 10.14 -3.31
N ALA A 8 4.97 10.86 -4.23
CA ALA A 8 4.91 12.32 -4.16
C ALA A 8 4.17 12.79 -2.90
N HIS A 9 3.09 12.11 -2.53
CA HIS A 9 2.38 12.39 -1.27
C HIS A 9 3.27 12.14 -0.06
N ILE A 10 3.97 11.01 -0.06
CA ILE A 10 4.86 10.65 1.06
C ILE A 10 5.96 11.70 1.23
N GLU A 11 6.52 12.22 0.15
CA GLU A 11 7.56 13.23 0.20
C GLU A 11 7.10 14.54 0.86
N THR A 12 5.79 14.81 0.87
CA THR A 12 5.24 16.01 1.52
C THR A 12 4.91 15.79 3.00
N MET A 13 4.98 14.57 3.48
CA MET A 13 4.70 14.24 4.87
C MET A 13 5.87 14.63 5.76
N ASP A 14 5.59 15.02 7.00
CA ASP A 14 6.66 15.26 7.97
C ASP A 14 7.23 13.92 8.46
N GLU A 15 8.31 13.99 9.23
CA GLU A 15 9.00 12.80 9.69
C GLU A 15 8.12 11.91 10.58
N GLU A 16 7.32 12.52 11.44
CA GLU A 16 6.40 11.78 12.30
C GLU A 16 5.38 10.99 11.49
N GLN A 17 4.80 11.62 10.47
CA GLN A 17 3.85 10.95 9.58
C GLN A 17 4.50 9.80 8.82
N GLN A 18 5.73 10.00 8.33
CA GLN A 18 6.46 8.95 7.60
C GLN A 18 6.84 7.76 8.49
N ASN A 19 6.92 7.95 9.80
CA ASN A 19 7.21 6.88 10.76
C ASN A 19 5.95 6.18 11.24
N SER A 20 4.77 6.64 10.83
CA SER A 20 3.50 6.01 11.17
C SER A 20 3.21 4.86 10.21
N ASP A 21 2.41 3.91 10.66
CA ASP A 21 2.00 2.80 9.81
C ASP A 21 1.18 3.28 8.62
N VAL A 22 1.39 2.68 7.45
CA VAL A 22 0.50 2.89 6.31
C VAL A 22 -0.89 2.43 6.73
N THR A 23 -1.88 3.28 6.53
CA THR A 23 -3.24 3.02 6.99
C THR A 23 -4.20 3.21 5.82
N VAL A 24 -5.18 2.33 5.71
CA VAL A 24 -6.24 2.45 4.70
C VAL A 24 -7.58 2.62 5.38
N HIS A 25 -8.46 3.39 4.75
CA HIS A 25 -9.84 3.57 5.20
C HIS A 25 -10.75 2.76 4.28
N HIS A 26 -11.47 1.80 4.85
CA HIS A 26 -12.48 1.04 4.14
C HIS A 26 -13.81 1.78 4.31
N THR A 27 -14.22 2.52 3.28
CA THR A 27 -15.34 3.45 3.37
C THR A 27 -16.68 2.78 3.68
N ARG A 28 -16.88 1.58 3.13
CA ARG A 28 -18.14 0.85 3.33
C ARG A 28 -18.35 0.41 4.77
N GLU A 29 -17.25 -0.01 5.42
CA GLU A 29 -17.29 -0.44 6.82
C GLU A 29 -16.98 0.69 7.80
N ASP A 30 -16.50 1.81 7.29
CA ASP A 30 -16.01 2.95 8.08
C ASP A 30 -14.97 2.53 9.12
N GLU A 31 -14.01 1.72 8.65
CA GLU A 31 -12.93 1.20 9.49
C GLU A 31 -11.58 1.60 8.91
N PHE A 32 -10.60 1.78 9.79
CA PHE A 32 -9.22 2.06 9.41
C PHE A 32 -8.36 0.84 9.73
N TYR A 33 -7.53 0.43 8.78
CA TYR A 33 -6.67 -0.75 8.93
C TYR A 33 -5.22 -0.38 8.69
N ALA A 34 -4.35 -0.77 9.60
CA ALA A 34 -2.91 -0.66 9.40
C ALA A 34 -2.45 -1.74 8.42
N ILE A 35 -1.55 -1.35 7.51
CA ILE A 35 -0.99 -2.27 6.51
C ILE A 35 0.32 -2.81 7.05
N PRO A 36 0.42 -4.12 7.31
CA PRO A 36 1.63 -4.69 7.90
C PRO A 36 2.82 -4.73 6.95
N ASP A 37 2.59 -4.85 5.64
CA ASP A 37 3.70 -5.06 4.73
C ASP A 37 3.31 -4.76 3.28
N LEU A 38 4.34 -4.74 2.43
CA LEU A 38 4.21 -4.61 0.98
C LEU A 38 4.96 -5.78 0.34
N ASP A 39 4.42 -6.34 -0.72
CA ASP A 39 5.08 -7.43 -1.42
C ASP A 39 4.95 -7.23 -2.93
N TYR A 40 5.55 -8.12 -3.69
CA TYR A 40 5.59 -8.07 -5.15
C TYR A 40 5.14 -9.42 -5.70
N ILE A 41 4.43 -9.38 -6.83
CA ILE A 41 4.07 -10.60 -7.53
C ILE A 41 5.36 -11.27 -8.03
N SER A 42 5.39 -12.60 -8.01
CA SER A 42 6.56 -13.38 -8.46
C SER A 42 6.80 -13.20 -9.97
N GLU A 43 7.95 -13.63 -10.42
CA GLU A 43 8.33 -13.55 -11.85
C GLU A 43 7.36 -14.31 -12.76
N ASP A 44 6.64 -15.29 -12.22
CA ASP A 44 5.66 -16.07 -12.99
C ASP A 44 4.29 -15.39 -13.09
N GLY A 45 4.08 -14.32 -12.32
CA GLY A 45 2.78 -13.70 -12.21
C GLY A 45 1.82 -14.54 -11.39
N ASN A 46 0.58 -14.08 -11.24
CA ASN A 46 -0.45 -14.84 -10.52
C ASN A 46 -1.77 -14.95 -11.29
N GLY A 47 -1.78 -14.55 -12.57
CA GLY A 47 -2.97 -14.60 -13.41
C GLY A 47 -3.90 -13.41 -13.23
N ILE A 48 -3.66 -12.54 -12.26
CA ILE A 48 -4.46 -11.33 -11.97
C ILE A 48 -3.62 -10.09 -12.20
N LEU A 49 -2.42 -10.06 -11.63
CA LEU A 49 -1.49 -8.95 -11.75
C LEU A 49 -0.25 -9.40 -12.51
N ASP A 50 0.42 -8.45 -13.17
CA ASP A 50 1.64 -8.72 -13.92
C ASP A 50 2.79 -9.11 -12.99
N PRO A 51 3.82 -9.82 -13.53
CA PRO A 51 5.03 -10.11 -12.76
C PRO A 51 5.62 -8.85 -12.15
N TYR A 52 6.10 -8.96 -10.93
CA TYR A 52 6.73 -7.88 -10.15
C TYR A 52 5.81 -6.72 -9.77
N HIS A 53 4.50 -6.86 -10.02
CA HIS A 53 3.55 -5.83 -9.61
C HIS A 53 3.57 -5.69 -8.08
N PRO A 54 3.79 -4.48 -7.53
CA PRO A 54 3.78 -4.29 -6.07
C PRO A 54 2.36 -4.22 -5.54
N PHE A 55 2.16 -4.68 -4.32
CA PHE A 55 0.86 -4.60 -3.66
C PHE A 55 1.02 -4.48 -2.15
N LEU A 56 0.05 -3.82 -1.53
CA LEU A 56 -0.01 -3.70 -0.08
C LEU A 56 -0.80 -4.87 0.48
N ILE A 57 -0.33 -5.42 1.58
CA ILE A 57 -0.98 -6.57 2.22
C ILE A 57 -1.94 -6.06 3.28
N LEU A 58 -3.17 -6.55 3.23
CA LEU A 58 -4.20 -6.28 4.23
C LEU A 58 -4.50 -7.61 4.92
N ASP A 59 -4.06 -7.72 6.17
CA ASP A 59 -4.12 -8.98 6.91
C ASP A 59 -5.09 -8.88 8.09
N TYR A 60 -6.33 -9.34 7.84
CA TYR A 60 -7.33 -9.51 8.91
C TYR A 60 -8.50 -10.38 8.46
#